data_73ef01b53abe53019c29683d0db5504d
#
_entry.id   73ef01b53abe53019c29683d0db5504d
#
_cell.length_a   1.000
_cell.length_b   1.000
_cell.length_c   1.000
_cell.angle_alpha   90.00
_cell.angle_beta   90.00
_cell.angle_gamma   90.00
#
_symmetry.space_group_name_H-M   'P 1'
#
loop_
_entity.id
_entity.type
_entity.pdbx_description
1 polymer ?
#
loop_
_entity_poly.entity_id
_entity_poly.type
_entity_poly.pdbx_seq_one_letter_code
_entity_poly.pdbx_strand_id
1 'polypeptide(L)'
;MSQSYDNYVGITAPPEDQYGKTMSIPDTLLEEWTTLVSTARDADLAAALARCRAEPYAAKRWLARDVVTQFHGGDAAAQAEAHFDRLFKTKQAPTERPAFAHAPGSLAQVLKDIGFAGSLGEARRMAAQGGVQLDGVKVEDANRLLAAGSYVVKYGKLKFADVVIAAEK
;
A
#
# COMPACT_ATOMS: atom_id res chain seq x y z
N MET A 1 -12.23 -3.04 -16.69
CA MET A 1 -11.68 -3.73 -15.49
C MET A 1 -11.67 -5.22 -15.74
N SER A 2 -10.66 -5.94 -15.28
CA SER A 2 -10.51 -7.39 -15.48
C SER A 2 -9.88 -8.02 -14.24
N GLN A 3 -10.35 -9.20 -13.86
CA GLN A 3 -9.75 -10.00 -12.78
C GLN A 3 -8.29 -10.37 -13.11
N SER A 4 -7.99 -10.65 -14.39
CA SER A 4 -6.64 -11.01 -14.85
C SER A 4 -5.58 -9.92 -14.63
N TYR A 5 -5.99 -8.66 -14.57
CA TYR A 5 -5.11 -7.51 -14.32
C TYR A 5 -5.18 -6.97 -12.90
N ASP A 6 -5.97 -7.60 -12.03
CA ASP A 6 -6.23 -7.16 -10.63
C ASP A 6 -6.60 -5.66 -10.51
N ASN A 7 -7.28 -5.13 -11.54
CA ASN A 7 -7.67 -3.73 -11.63
C ASN A 7 -9.18 -3.51 -11.44
N TYR A 8 -9.84 -4.38 -10.70
CA TYR A 8 -11.25 -4.28 -10.33
C TYR A 8 -11.39 -4.07 -8.82
N VAL A 9 -12.49 -3.43 -8.42
CA VAL A 9 -12.88 -3.29 -7.01
C VAL A 9 -13.97 -4.32 -6.73
N GLY A 10 -13.61 -5.38 -5.98
CA GLY A 10 -14.57 -6.43 -5.62
C GLY A 10 -15.52 -5.97 -4.51
N ILE A 11 -16.82 -6.23 -4.65
CA ILE A 11 -17.83 -5.88 -3.62
C ILE A 11 -17.65 -6.70 -2.34
N THR A 12 -17.03 -7.87 -2.42
CA THR A 12 -16.71 -8.76 -1.28
C THR A 12 -15.26 -8.64 -0.82
N ALA A 13 -14.47 -7.74 -1.43
CA ALA A 13 -13.09 -7.51 -1.03
C ALA A 13 -13.02 -6.87 0.38
N PRO A 14 -11.95 -7.08 1.15
CA PRO A 14 -11.74 -6.40 2.42
C PRO A 14 -11.85 -4.86 2.29
N PRO A 15 -12.35 -4.15 3.34
CA PRO A 15 -12.55 -2.70 3.31
C PRO A 15 -11.30 -1.91 2.89
N GLU A 16 -10.12 -2.33 3.38
CA GLU A 16 -8.84 -1.69 3.08
C GLU A 16 -8.46 -1.84 1.61
N ASP A 17 -8.73 -3.00 1.01
CA ASP A 17 -8.49 -3.28 -0.40
C ASP A 17 -9.43 -2.47 -1.30
N GLN A 18 -10.73 -2.42 -0.95
CA GLN A 18 -11.71 -1.60 -1.67
C GLN A 18 -11.31 -0.13 -1.64
N TYR A 19 -10.93 0.38 -0.46
CA TYR A 19 -10.49 1.76 -0.29
C TYR A 19 -9.24 2.04 -1.13
N GLY A 20 -8.19 1.22 -1.00
CA GLY A 20 -6.93 1.36 -1.71
C GLY A 20 -7.07 1.29 -3.23
N LYS A 21 -7.86 0.34 -3.74
CA LYS A 21 -8.14 0.19 -5.18
C LYS A 21 -8.93 1.38 -5.72
N THR A 22 -9.93 1.88 -4.98
CA THR A 22 -10.68 3.09 -5.37
C THR A 22 -9.77 4.32 -5.40
N MET A 23 -8.86 4.48 -4.43
CA MET A 23 -7.85 5.54 -4.45
C MET A 23 -6.88 5.46 -5.63
N SER A 24 -6.73 4.28 -6.23
CA SER A 24 -5.80 4.03 -7.35
C SER A 24 -6.39 4.27 -8.73
N ILE A 25 -7.69 4.56 -8.85
CA ILE A 25 -8.30 4.85 -10.17
C ILE A 25 -7.66 6.09 -10.79
N PRO A 26 -7.47 6.13 -12.13
CA PRO A 26 -7.00 7.32 -12.82
C PRO A 26 -7.94 8.51 -12.63
N ASP A 27 -7.38 9.74 -12.56
CA ASP A 27 -8.20 10.96 -12.43
C ASP A 27 -9.16 11.14 -13.60
N THR A 28 -8.78 10.65 -14.79
CA THR A 28 -9.61 10.68 -16.01
C THR A 28 -10.89 9.86 -15.91
N LEU A 29 -10.94 8.86 -15.04
CA LEU A 29 -12.10 8.00 -14.82
C LEU A 29 -12.91 8.40 -13.57
N LEU A 30 -12.43 9.38 -12.80
CA LEU A 30 -13.00 9.71 -11.51
C LEU A 30 -14.46 10.20 -11.59
N GLU A 31 -14.78 11.03 -12.58
CA GLU A 31 -16.15 11.54 -12.78
C GLU A 31 -17.10 10.41 -13.19
N GLU A 32 -16.66 9.54 -14.09
CA GLU A 32 -17.45 8.39 -14.53
C GLU A 32 -17.72 7.44 -13.36
N TRP A 33 -16.69 7.11 -12.58
CA TRP A 33 -16.84 6.30 -11.38
C TRP A 33 -17.76 6.95 -10.34
N THR A 34 -17.58 8.25 -10.09
CA THR A 34 -18.47 8.98 -9.16
C THR A 34 -19.91 8.91 -9.60
N THR A 35 -20.18 9.05 -10.90
CA THR A 35 -21.54 8.97 -11.45
C THR A 35 -22.17 7.59 -11.32
N LEU A 36 -21.37 6.53 -11.58
CA LEU A 36 -21.91 5.17 -11.68
C LEU A 36 -21.94 4.43 -10.33
N VAL A 37 -21.00 4.71 -9.44
CA VAL A 37 -20.73 3.88 -8.26
C VAL A 37 -21.14 4.57 -6.96
N SER A 38 -21.13 5.92 -6.89
CA SER A 38 -21.46 6.62 -5.65
C SER A 38 -22.93 6.54 -5.27
N THR A 39 -23.21 6.72 -3.97
CA THR A 39 -24.58 6.87 -3.46
C THR A 39 -25.16 8.26 -3.68
N ALA A 40 -24.35 9.24 -4.08
CA ALA A 40 -24.78 10.62 -4.33
C ALA A 40 -25.81 10.71 -5.45
N ARG A 41 -26.80 11.59 -5.30
CA ARG A 41 -27.85 11.86 -6.28
C ARG A 41 -28.07 13.36 -6.40
N ASP A 42 -28.65 13.77 -7.50
CA ASP A 42 -29.10 15.15 -7.75
C ASP A 42 -28.01 16.21 -7.42
N ALA A 43 -28.31 17.11 -6.50
CA ALA A 43 -27.41 18.19 -6.09
C ALA A 43 -26.11 17.68 -5.47
N ASP A 44 -26.15 16.59 -4.71
CA ASP A 44 -24.97 15.96 -4.09
C ASP A 44 -24.04 15.36 -5.14
N LEU A 45 -24.61 14.74 -6.18
CA LEU A 45 -23.84 14.24 -7.31
C LEU A 45 -23.17 15.39 -8.09
N ALA A 46 -23.92 16.46 -8.34
CA ALA A 46 -23.36 17.64 -9.02
C ALA A 46 -22.19 18.26 -8.23
N ALA A 47 -22.34 18.36 -6.90
CA ALA A 47 -21.26 18.82 -6.02
C ALA A 47 -20.05 17.87 -6.01
N ALA A 48 -20.28 16.55 -6.00
CA ALA A 48 -19.23 15.55 -6.07
C ALA A 48 -18.44 15.63 -7.39
N LEU A 49 -19.14 15.79 -8.53
CA LEU A 49 -18.50 15.94 -9.85
C LEU A 49 -17.70 17.24 -9.95
N ALA A 50 -18.20 18.35 -9.38
CA ALA A 50 -17.44 19.60 -9.30
C ALA A 50 -16.15 19.40 -8.49
N ARG A 51 -16.20 18.65 -7.38
CA ARG A 51 -15.02 18.30 -6.58
C ARG A 51 -14.03 17.41 -7.34
N CYS A 52 -14.50 16.47 -8.17
CA CYS A 52 -13.62 15.65 -9.01
C CYS A 52 -12.70 16.50 -9.89
N ARG A 53 -13.19 17.62 -10.40
CA ARG A 53 -12.42 18.55 -11.25
C ARG A 53 -11.51 19.47 -10.45
N ALA A 54 -11.99 19.99 -9.32
CA ALA A 54 -11.25 20.97 -8.53
C ALA A 54 -10.19 20.31 -7.63
N GLU A 55 -10.51 19.17 -7.01
CA GLU A 55 -9.71 18.51 -6.00
C GLU A 55 -9.73 16.99 -6.17
N PRO A 56 -9.10 16.43 -7.22
CA PRO A 56 -9.21 14.99 -7.54
C PRO A 56 -8.85 14.06 -6.37
N TYR A 57 -7.82 14.40 -5.60
CA TYR A 57 -7.40 13.60 -4.45
C TYR A 57 -8.47 13.56 -3.34
N ALA A 58 -9.07 14.71 -3.00
CA ALA A 58 -10.13 14.79 -2.01
C ALA A 58 -11.41 14.06 -2.50
N ALA A 59 -11.71 14.17 -3.79
CA ALA A 59 -12.83 13.47 -4.42
C ALA A 59 -12.64 11.95 -4.39
N LYS A 60 -11.43 11.44 -4.67
CA LYS A 60 -11.11 10.00 -4.54
C LYS A 60 -11.30 9.50 -3.11
N ARG A 61 -10.85 10.25 -2.12
CA ARG A 61 -11.04 9.88 -0.70
C ARG A 61 -12.52 9.78 -0.34
N TRP A 62 -13.29 10.77 -0.77
CA TRP A 62 -14.73 10.76 -0.57
C TRP A 62 -15.39 9.56 -1.25
N LEU A 63 -15.06 9.30 -2.52
CA LEU A 63 -15.60 8.17 -3.27
C LEU A 63 -15.20 6.82 -2.65
N ALA A 64 -13.94 6.67 -2.26
CA ALA A 64 -13.46 5.45 -1.62
C ALA A 64 -14.18 5.18 -0.29
N ARG A 65 -14.41 6.23 0.51
CA ARG A 65 -15.19 6.12 1.74
C ARG A 65 -16.65 5.76 1.46
N ASP A 66 -17.27 6.37 0.45
CA ASP A 66 -18.65 6.09 0.05
C ASP A 66 -18.79 4.63 -0.40
N VAL A 67 -17.90 4.14 -1.28
CA VAL A 67 -17.91 2.75 -1.74
C VAL A 67 -17.78 1.76 -0.57
N VAL A 68 -16.81 1.95 0.32
CA VAL A 68 -16.65 1.06 1.48
C VAL A 68 -17.86 1.13 2.40
N THR A 69 -18.45 2.31 2.59
CA THR A 69 -19.66 2.47 3.42
C THR A 69 -20.84 1.67 2.88
N GLN A 70 -21.00 1.60 1.56
CA GLN A 70 -22.09 0.85 0.91
C GLN A 70 -22.06 -0.65 1.24
N PHE A 71 -20.86 -1.24 1.31
CA PHE A 71 -20.71 -2.69 1.44
C PHE A 71 -20.31 -3.16 2.84
N HIS A 72 -19.68 -2.30 3.65
CA HIS A 72 -19.11 -2.67 4.95
C HIS A 72 -19.53 -1.73 6.10
N GLY A 73 -20.24 -0.64 5.79
CA GLY A 73 -20.69 0.34 6.80
C GLY A 73 -19.65 1.42 7.10
N GLY A 74 -20.12 2.46 7.82
CA GLY A 74 -19.33 3.67 8.06
C GLY A 74 -18.11 3.48 8.95
N ASP A 75 -18.18 2.58 9.94
CA ASP A 75 -17.06 2.29 10.84
C ASP A 75 -15.90 1.61 10.09
N ALA A 76 -16.23 0.65 9.23
CA ALA A 76 -15.24 -0.02 8.37
C ALA A 76 -14.59 0.96 7.38
N ALA A 77 -15.38 1.89 6.83
CA ALA A 77 -14.86 2.93 5.94
C ALA A 77 -13.90 3.88 6.65
N ALA A 78 -14.18 4.27 7.89
CA ALA A 78 -13.29 5.10 8.70
C ALA A 78 -11.98 4.37 9.04
N GLN A 79 -12.04 3.07 9.37
CA GLN A 79 -10.86 2.25 9.64
C GLN A 79 -10.00 2.06 8.38
N ALA A 80 -10.61 1.79 7.22
CA ALA A 80 -9.93 1.65 5.95
C ALA A 80 -9.22 2.96 5.54
N GLU A 81 -9.87 4.11 5.74
CA GLU A 81 -9.29 5.43 5.52
C GLU A 81 -8.08 5.67 6.44
N ALA A 82 -8.21 5.38 7.73
CA ALA A 82 -7.11 5.52 8.69
C ALA A 82 -5.94 4.57 8.37
N HIS A 83 -6.23 3.35 7.91
CA HIS A 83 -5.22 2.40 7.44
C HIS A 83 -4.48 2.94 6.23
N PHE A 84 -5.21 3.44 5.24
CA PHE A 84 -4.62 4.08 4.06
C PHE A 84 -3.72 5.26 4.42
N ASP A 85 -4.17 6.13 5.34
CA ASP A 85 -3.36 7.27 5.79
C ASP A 85 -2.08 6.84 6.50
N ARG A 86 -2.11 5.78 7.32
CA ARG A 86 -0.89 5.21 7.94
C ARG A 86 0.12 4.75 6.90
N LEU A 87 -0.34 4.06 5.87
CA LEU A 87 0.55 3.53 4.82
C LEU A 87 1.14 4.62 3.92
N PHE A 88 0.34 5.61 3.56
CA PHE A 88 0.68 6.53 2.48
C PHE A 88 1.01 7.96 2.94
N LYS A 89 0.36 8.48 4.00
CA LYS A 89 0.66 9.81 4.53
C LYS A 89 1.78 9.81 5.55
N THR A 90 1.70 8.91 6.53
CA THR A 90 2.68 8.88 7.62
C THR A 90 3.90 8.06 7.28
N LYS A 91 3.87 7.33 6.15
CA LYS A 91 4.91 6.36 5.75
C LYS A 91 5.24 5.34 6.86
N GLN A 92 4.35 5.17 7.82
CA GLN A 92 4.51 4.18 8.87
C GLN A 92 4.28 2.78 8.30
N ALA A 93 5.11 1.85 8.75
CA ALA A 93 4.92 0.43 8.40
C ALA A 93 3.58 -0.08 8.97
N PRO A 94 2.90 -1.03 8.28
CA PRO A 94 1.70 -1.68 8.81
C PRO A 94 1.93 -2.24 10.21
N THR A 95 0.90 -2.23 11.04
CA THR A 95 0.98 -2.76 12.43
C THR A 95 1.17 -4.27 12.44
N GLU A 96 0.54 -4.98 11.48
CA GLU A 96 0.71 -6.42 11.25
C GLU A 96 1.65 -6.61 10.06
N ARG A 97 2.79 -7.22 10.31
CA ARG A 97 3.81 -7.53 9.30
C ARG A 97 4.22 -8.98 9.43
N PRO A 98 4.45 -9.69 8.30
CA PRO A 98 5.04 -11.01 8.36
C PRO A 98 6.42 -10.91 9.06
N ALA A 99 6.67 -11.84 9.99
CA ALA A 99 7.93 -11.91 10.70
C ALA A 99 8.77 -13.06 10.14
N PHE A 100 10.04 -12.80 9.88
CA PHE A 100 11.01 -13.78 9.37
C PHE A 100 12.24 -13.82 10.26
N ALA A 101 12.72 -15.03 10.53
CA ALA A 101 14.04 -15.24 11.14
C ALA A 101 15.04 -15.58 10.02
N HIS A 102 16.19 -14.94 10.03
CA HIS A 102 17.23 -15.16 9.02
C HIS A 102 18.63 -15.28 9.67
N ALA A 103 19.49 -16.09 9.08
CA ALA A 103 20.90 -16.15 9.46
C ALA A 103 21.62 -14.83 9.06
N PRO A 104 22.77 -14.51 9.67
CA PRO A 104 23.58 -13.38 9.22
C PRO A 104 23.85 -13.44 7.71
N GLY A 105 23.67 -12.30 7.03
CA GLY A 105 23.83 -12.24 5.58
C GLY A 105 23.67 -10.83 5.03
N SER A 106 23.85 -10.68 3.72
CA SER A 106 23.63 -9.39 3.07
C SER A 106 22.13 -9.06 2.98
N LEU A 107 21.80 -7.78 2.98
CA LEU A 107 20.44 -7.32 2.79
C LEU A 107 19.81 -7.91 1.50
N ALA A 108 20.58 -8.01 0.40
CA ALA A 108 20.09 -8.61 -0.84
C ALA A 108 19.69 -10.07 -0.67
N GLN A 109 20.45 -10.84 0.11
CA GLN A 109 20.14 -12.24 0.41
C GLN A 109 18.86 -12.33 1.23
N VAL A 110 18.75 -11.54 2.29
CA VAL A 110 17.55 -11.46 3.13
C VAL A 110 16.31 -11.14 2.28
N LEU A 111 16.36 -10.10 1.44
CA LEU A 111 15.24 -9.70 0.58
C LEU A 111 14.80 -10.80 -0.40
N LYS A 112 15.75 -11.59 -0.91
CA LYS A 112 15.46 -12.73 -1.76
C LYS A 112 14.78 -13.85 -0.97
N ASP A 113 15.34 -14.20 0.18
CA ASP A 113 14.91 -15.39 0.96
C ASP A 113 13.54 -15.18 1.62
N ILE A 114 13.18 -13.93 1.99
CA ILE A 114 11.82 -13.58 2.44
C ILE A 114 10.83 -13.39 1.28
N GLY A 115 11.26 -13.60 0.02
CA GLY A 115 10.38 -13.53 -1.16
C GLY A 115 10.01 -12.11 -1.62
N PHE A 116 10.72 -11.08 -1.15
CA PHE A 116 10.48 -9.70 -1.59
C PHE A 116 11.09 -9.42 -2.95
N ALA A 117 12.26 -9.98 -3.23
CA ALA A 117 12.93 -9.93 -4.51
C ALA A 117 13.03 -11.32 -5.13
N GLY A 118 12.86 -11.45 -6.45
CA GLY A 118 13.01 -12.71 -7.17
C GLY A 118 14.47 -13.12 -7.39
N SER A 119 15.42 -12.17 -7.24
CA SER A 119 16.86 -12.42 -7.39
C SER A 119 17.70 -11.40 -6.61
N LEU A 120 18.97 -11.75 -6.36
CA LEU A 120 19.95 -10.83 -5.74
C LEU A 120 20.15 -9.57 -6.60
N GLY A 121 20.13 -9.72 -7.93
CA GLY A 121 20.25 -8.58 -8.86
C GLY A 121 19.08 -7.62 -8.78
N GLU A 122 17.87 -8.13 -8.61
CA GLU A 122 16.66 -7.32 -8.41
C GLU A 122 16.72 -6.57 -7.08
N ALA A 123 17.09 -7.25 -5.98
CA ALA A 123 17.26 -6.63 -4.68
C ALA A 123 18.24 -5.45 -4.72
N ARG A 124 19.40 -5.64 -5.37
CA ARG A 124 20.43 -4.59 -5.53
C ARG A 124 19.92 -3.41 -6.34
N ARG A 125 19.22 -3.66 -7.47
CA ARG A 125 18.66 -2.57 -8.29
C ARG A 125 17.61 -1.78 -7.53
N MET A 126 16.73 -2.46 -6.80
CA MET A 126 15.69 -1.80 -6.01
C MET A 126 16.30 -0.94 -4.89
N ALA A 127 17.36 -1.42 -4.22
CA ALA A 127 18.08 -0.66 -3.21
C ALA A 127 18.74 0.59 -3.81
N ALA A 128 19.48 0.44 -4.92
CA ALA A 128 20.14 1.55 -5.63
C ALA A 128 19.14 2.63 -6.10
N GLN A 129 17.89 2.25 -6.39
CA GLN A 129 16.80 3.17 -6.71
C GLN A 129 16.12 3.79 -5.47
N GLY A 130 16.64 3.51 -4.27
CA GLY A 130 16.07 4.01 -3.01
C GLY A 130 14.73 3.36 -2.62
N GLY A 131 14.41 2.21 -3.22
CA GLY A 131 13.19 1.46 -2.97
C GLY A 131 13.25 0.53 -1.74
N VAL A 132 14.38 0.47 -1.03
CA VAL A 132 14.57 -0.35 0.17
C VAL A 132 14.82 0.54 1.38
N GLN A 133 14.16 0.25 2.51
CA GLN A 133 14.41 0.92 3.79
C GLN A 133 14.57 -0.12 4.89
N LEU A 134 15.45 0.17 5.84
CA LEU A 134 15.58 -0.52 7.12
C LEU A 134 15.25 0.48 8.24
N ASP A 135 14.30 0.13 9.09
CA ASP A 135 13.86 0.98 10.21
C ASP A 135 13.53 2.43 9.79
N GLY A 136 12.93 2.57 8.59
CA GLY A 136 12.59 3.86 8.00
C GLY A 136 13.73 4.60 7.30
N VAL A 137 14.97 4.12 7.40
CA VAL A 137 16.15 4.71 6.73
C VAL A 137 16.36 4.03 5.37
N LYS A 138 16.52 4.83 4.31
CA LYS A 138 16.84 4.30 2.97
C LYS A 138 18.20 3.64 2.95
N VAL A 139 18.28 2.48 2.31
CA VAL A 139 19.52 1.74 2.09
C VAL A 139 19.74 1.60 0.59
N GLU A 140 20.83 2.17 0.10
CA GLU A 140 21.20 2.13 -1.32
C GLU A 140 22.12 0.94 -1.65
N ASP A 141 22.90 0.47 -0.68
CA ASP A 141 23.76 -0.71 -0.83
C ASP A 141 23.13 -1.96 -0.22
N ALA A 142 22.59 -2.82 -1.06
CA ALA A 142 22.04 -4.12 -0.64
C ALA A 142 23.11 -5.19 -0.35
N ASN A 143 24.40 -4.94 -0.59
CA ASN A 143 25.47 -5.87 -0.18
C ASN A 143 25.83 -5.67 1.29
N ARG A 144 25.34 -4.62 1.94
CA ARG A 144 25.51 -4.38 3.38
C ARG A 144 25.13 -5.63 4.17
N LEU A 145 26.02 -6.09 5.02
CA LEU A 145 25.74 -7.15 5.98
C LEU A 145 24.86 -6.62 7.11
N LEU A 146 23.84 -7.37 7.46
CA LEU A 146 22.98 -7.06 8.59
C LEU A 146 23.57 -7.71 9.85
N ALA A 147 23.80 -6.90 10.87
CA ALA A 147 24.21 -7.39 12.19
C ALA A 147 23.04 -8.14 12.88
N ALA A 148 23.35 -8.91 13.91
CA ALA A 148 22.32 -9.54 14.73
C ALA A 148 21.39 -8.47 15.33
N GLY A 149 20.07 -8.66 15.22
CA GLY A 149 19.08 -7.69 15.65
C GLY A 149 17.75 -7.83 14.91
N SER A 150 16.80 -6.99 15.29
CA SER A 150 15.49 -6.90 14.64
C SER A 150 15.42 -5.68 13.75
N TYR A 151 14.90 -5.85 12.54
CA TYR A 151 14.80 -4.81 11.52
C TYR A 151 13.39 -4.77 10.94
N VAL A 152 12.87 -3.57 10.73
CA VAL A 152 11.68 -3.34 9.90
C VAL A 152 12.13 -3.10 8.46
N VAL A 153 11.91 -4.08 7.62
CA VAL A 153 12.27 -4.02 6.20
C VAL A 153 11.10 -3.52 5.38
N LYS A 154 11.31 -2.47 4.59
CA LYS A 154 10.39 -2.01 3.55
C LYS A 154 11.00 -2.22 2.18
N TYR A 155 10.24 -2.82 1.26
CA TYR A 155 10.63 -3.04 -0.13
C TYR A 155 9.57 -2.50 -1.09
N GLY A 156 9.94 -1.53 -1.89
CA GLY A 156 9.01 -0.80 -2.76
C GLY A 156 7.98 0.02 -1.98
N LYS A 157 6.76 0.08 -2.49
CA LYS A 157 5.69 0.91 -1.91
C LYS A 157 4.91 0.21 -0.80
N LEU A 158 4.70 -1.11 -0.91
CA LEU A 158 3.69 -1.84 -0.13
C LEU A 158 4.21 -3.05 0.66
N LYS A 159 5.42 -3.56 0.37
CA LYS A 159 5.94 -4.74 1.06
C LYS A 159 6.69 -4.32 2.33
N PHE A 160 6.26 -4.87 3.46
CA PHE A 160 6.89 -4.68 4.78
C PHE A 160 7.05 -6.02 5.47
N ALA A 161 8.14 -6.19 6.22
CA ALA A 161 8.37 -7.36 7.06
C ALA A 161 9.19 -6.99 8.29
N ASP A 162 8.97 -7.71 9.38
CA ASP A 162 9.88 -7.75 10.51
C ASP A 162 10.89 -8.87 10.28
N VAL A 163 12.18 -8.56 10.31
CA VAL A 163 13.25 -9.52 10.09
C VAL A 163 14.15 -9.56 11.31
N VAL A 164 14.30 -10.74 11.90
CA VAL A 164 15.20 -10.98 13.03
C VAL A 164 16.43 -11.71 12.50
N ILE A 165 17.60 -11.07 12.60
CA ILE A 165 18.89 -11.68 12.26
C ILE A 165 19.45 -12.35 13.50
N ALA A 166 19.70 -13.66 13.40
CA ALA A 166 20.30 -14.42 14.49
C ALA A 166 21.73 -13.96 14.79
N ALA A 167 22.19 -14.07 16.05
CA ALA A 167 23.59 -13.89 16.38
C ALA A 167 24.42 -15.05 15.81
N GLU A 168 25.61 -14.74 15.28
CA GLU A 168 26.58 -15.78 14.95
C GLU A 168 26.94 -16.54 16.26
N LYS A 169 26.92 -17.90 16.14
CA LYS A 169 27.34 -18.78 17.24
C LYS A 169 28.85 -18.93 17.27
#